data_73652be35e6a765e7f436fcf7f92f3ab
#
_entry.id   73652be35e6a765e7f436fcf7f92f3ab
#
_cell.length_a   1.000
_cell.length_b   1.000
_cell.length_c   1.000
_cell.angle_alpha   90.00
_cell.angle_beta   90.00
_cell.angle_gamma   90.00
#
_symmetry.space_group_name_H-M   'P 1'
#
loop_
_entity.id
_entity.type
_entity.pdbx_description
1 polymer ?
#
loop_
_entity_poly.entity_id
_entity_poly.type
_entity_poly.pdbx_seq_one_letter_code
_entity_poly.pdbx_strand_id
1 'polypeptide(L)'
;MKHRLMINGVDVSDEKKIDKIYEQFLALADKKKEISDADVMMLAGADVADTHAVRLDFLQVTSGKGVRSVASIGLDISGQKFEAAASGNGPVDAAIKALKKIIMKQMTLKEFTIQAISKGSDDVGKVHMQVEYDGSLYYGFGANTDIVTASVEAYIDCINKFKNE
;
A
#
# COMPACT_ATOMS: atom_id res chain seq x y z
N MET A 1 -13.37 -18.15 3.06
CA MET A 1 -12.22 -17.23 3.17
C MET A 1 -10.87 -17.91 3.16
N LYS A 2 -10.66 -19.00 3.94
CA LYS A 2 -9.39 -19.75 3.94
C LYS A 2 -8.99 -20.19 2.54
N HIS A 3 -9.95 -20.67 1.74
CA HIS A 3 -9.70 -21.10 0.36
C HIS A 3 -9.13 -19.97 -0.51
N ARG A 4 -9.67 -18.76 -0.40
CA ARG A 4 -9.17 -17.60 -1.14
C ARG A 4 -7.76 -17.20 -0.72
N LEU A 5 -7.48 -17.28 0.58
CA LEU A 5 -6.14 -16.99 1.10
C LEU A 5 -5.13 -18.01 0.59
N MET A 6 -5.47 -19.28 0.57
CA MET A 6 -4.62 -20.35 0.05
C MET A 6 -4.30 -20.15 -1.43
N ILE A 7 -5.32 -19.83 -2.24
CA ILE A 7 -5.13 -19.58 -3.67
C ILE A 7 -4.17 -18.42 -3.90
N ASN A 8 -4.19 -17.41 -3.03
CA ASN A 8 -3.34 -16.23 -3.14
C ASN A 8 -2.00 -16.37 -2.40
N GLY A 9 -1.67 -17.57 -1.92
CA GLY A 9 -0.39 -17.86 -1.32
C GLY A 9 -0.22 -17.41 0.12
N VAL A 10 -1.31 -17.11 0.80
CA VAL A 10 -1.26 -16.71 2.22
C VAL A 10 -1.24 -17.94 3.10
N ASP A 11 -0.36 -17.93 4.12
CA ASP A 11 -0.28 -19.01 5.10
C ASP A 11 -1.55 -19.03 5.96
N VAL A 12 -2.25 -20.16 5.96
CA VAL A 12 -3.49 -20.35 6.71
C VAL A 12 -3.32 -21.30 7.91
N SER A 13 -2.09 -21.58 8.31
CA SER A 13 -1.80 -22.49 9.40
C SER A 13 -2.06 -21.88 10.79
N ASP A 14 -2.04 -20.55 10.90
CA ASP A 14 -2.28 -19.83 12.15
C ASP A 14 -3.76 -19.48 12.29
N GLU A 15 -4.47 -20.19 13.18
CA GLU A 15 -5.91 -19.99 13.39
C GLU A 15 -6.24 -18.59 13.93
N LYS A 16 -5.42 -18.05 14.81
CA LYS A 16 -5.62 -16.71 15.36
C LYS A 16 -5.54 -15.64 14.28
N LYS A 17 -4.59 -15.79 13.40
CA LYS A 17 -4.41 -14.89 12.26
C LYS A 17 -5.60 -14.97 11.32
N ILE A 18 -6.10 -16.17 11.06
CA ILE A 18 -7.26 -16.38 10.20
C ILE A 18 -8.52 -15.77 10.83
N ASP A 19 -8.73 -15.93 12.12
CA ASP A 19 -9.88 -15.36 12.82
C ASP A 19 -9.86 -13.83 12.73
N LYS A 20 -8.69 -13.23 12.92
CA LYS A 20 -8.52 -11.77 12.82
C LYS A 20 -8.79 -11.26 11.41
N ILE A 21 -8.30 -11.96 10.40
CA ILE A 21 -8.56 -11.63 8.99
C ILE A 21 -10.05 -11.75 8.70
N TYR A 22 -10.70 -12.76 9.23
CA TYR A 22 -12.14 -12.98 9.06
C TYR A 22 -12.97 -11.85 9.65
N GLU A 23 -12.61 -11.36 10.84
CA GLU A 23 -13.26 -10.19 11.44
C GLU A 23 -13.13 -8.94 10.56
N GLN A 24 -11.94 -8.71 10.03
CA GLN A 24 -11.70 -7.61 9.12
C GLN A 24 -12.46 -7.78 7.80
N PHE A 25 -12.56 -9.02 7.33
CA PHE A 25 -13.33 -9.34 6.14
C PHE A 25 -14.80 -8.99 6.32
N LEU A 26 -15.40 -9.34 7.46
CA LEU A 26 -16.79 -9.01 7.76
C LEU A 26 -17.00 -7.49 7.83
N ALA A 27 -16.08 -6.77 8.45
CA ALA A 27 -16.14 -5.30 8.52
C ALA A 27 -16.06 -4.68 7.13
N LEU A 28 -15.23 -5.22 6.25
CA LEU A 28 -15.11 -4.75 4.87
C LEU A 28 -16.37 -5.08 4.06
N ALA A 29 -16.96 -6.25 4.29
CA ALA A 29 -18.18 -6.69 3.60
C ALA A 29 -19.36 -5.77 3.92
N ASP A 30 -19.43 -5.22 5.13
CA ASP A 30 -20.45 -4.24 5.51
C ASP A 30 -20.32 -2.94 4.72
N LYS A 31 -19.12 -2.61 4.26
CA LYS A 31 -18.85 -1.39 3.49
C LYS A 31 -18.91 -1.61 2.00
N LYS A 32 -18.76 -2.85 1.54
CA LYS A 32 -18.71 -3.21 0.13
C LYS A 32 -19.62 -4.39 -0.15
N LYS A 33 -20.32 -4.34 -1.29
CA LYS A 33 -21.18 -5.45 -1.72
C LYS A 33 -20.38 -6.62 -2.30
N GLU A 34 -19.19 -6.34 -2.83
CA GLU A 34 -18.34 -7.37 -3.42
C GLU A 34 -16.95 -7.30 -2.83
N ILE A 35 -16.43 -8.45 -2.43
CA ILE A 35 -15.08 -8.60 -1.92
C ILE A 35 -14.26 -9.33 -2.98
N SER A 36 -13.23 -8.68 -3.47
CA SER A 36 -12.31 -9.27 -4.45
C SER A 36 -11.16 -10.00 -3.75
N ASP A 37 -10.42 -10.80 -4.52
CA ASP A 37 -9.20 -11.43 -4.01
C ASP A 37 -8.17 -10.40 -3.59
N ALA A 38 -8.13 -9.25 -4.27
CA ALA A 38 -7.27 -8.14 -3.88
C ALA A 38 -7.63 -7.59 -2.51
N ASP A 39 -8.93 -7.47 -2.19
CA ASP A 39 -9.38 -7.03 -0.87
C ASP A 39 -8.94 -8.01 0.23
N VAL A 40 -9.05 -9.32 -0.05
CA VAL A 40 -8.61 -10.36 0.89
C VAL A 40 -7.10 -10.28 1.11
N MET A 41 -6.34 -10.09 0.05
CA MET A 41 -4.88 -9.96 0.14
C MET A 41 -4.47 -8.72 0.92
N MET A 42 -5.21 -7.63 0.76
CA MET A 42 -4.95 -6.41 1.54
C MET A 42 -5.14 -6.65 3.03
N LEU A 43 -6.22 -7.33 3.42
CA LEU A 43 -6.47 -7.66 4.82
C LEU A 43 -5.40 -8.57 5.38
N ALA A 44 -4.99 -9.58 4.61
CA ALA A 44 -3.91 -10.48 5.01
C ALA A 44 -2.58 -9.74 5.16
N GLY A 45 -2.28 -8.82 4.25
CA GLY A 45 -1.08 -7.98 4.31
C GLY A 45 -1.08 -7.08 5.54
N ALA A 46 -2.21 -6.47 5.86
CA ALA A 46 -2.34 -5.61 7.03
C ALA A 46 -2.12 -6.39 8.33
N ASP A 47 -2.55 -7.65 8.36
CA ASP A 47 -2.39 -8.49 9.54
C ASP A 47 -0.96 -9.02 9.68
N VAL A 48 -0.26 -9.18 8.57
CA VAL A 48 1.14 -9.63 8.55
C VAL A 48 2.11 -8.48 8.84
N ALA A 49 1.64 -7.23 8.81
CA ALA A 49 2.47 -6.06 9.09
C ALA A 49 3.06 -6.16 10.49
N ASP A 50 4.29 -6.61 10.55
CA ASP A 50 5.04 -6.84 11.78
C ASP A 50 5.61 -5.51 12.30
N THR A 51 6.11 -5.55 13.54
CA THR A 51 6.73 -4.41 14.24
C THR A 51 7.93 -3.83 13.51
N HIS A 52 8.54 -4.58 12.58
CA HIS A 52 9.66 -4.13 11.77
C HIS A 52 9.23 -3.53 10.42
N ALA A 53 7.95 -3.45 10.18
CA ALA A 53 7.42 -2.92 8.93
C ALA A 53 7.58 -1.41 8.83
N VAL A 54 7.72 -0.95 7.61
CA VAL A 54 7.60 0.47 7.30
C VAL A 54 6.12 0.84 7.32
N ARG A 55 5.79 1.92 8.01
CA ARG A 55 4.42 2.41 8.10
C ARG A 55 4.36 3.86 7.66
N LEU A 56 3.28 4.22 7.01
CA LEU A 56 3.01 5.60 6.65
C LEU A 56 2.52 6.35 7.89
N ASP A 57 3.28 7.35 8.32
CA ASP A 57 2.92 8.19 9.45
C ASP A 57 2.04 9.35 8.98
N PHE A 58 2.51 10.10 7.98
CA PHE A 58 1.71 11.14 7.35
C PHE A 58 2.10 11.30 5.89
N LEU A 59 1.19 11.89 5.13
CA LEU A 59 1.42 12.28 3.74
C LEU A 59 0.70 13.59 3.48
N GLN A 60 1.44 14.58 3.02
CA GLN A 60 0.89 15.87 2.63
C GLN A 60 1.34 16.17 1.20
N VAL A 61 0.39 16.49 0.35
CA VAL A 61 0.66 16.75 -1.06
C VAL A 61 0.04 18.08 -1.45
N THR A 62 0.81 18.92 -2.10
CA THR A 62 0.35 20.14 -2.71
C THR A 62 0.47 19.98 -4.23
N SER A 63 -0.65 20.12 -4.93
CA SER A 63 -0.70 19.94 -6.37
C SER A 63 -1.82 20.82 -6.93
N GLY A 64 -1.71 21.17 -8.21
CA GLY A 64 -2.73 21.99 -8.86
C GLY A 64 -2.26 22.43 -10.23
N LYS A 65 -3.11 23.23 -10.89
CA LYS A 65 -2.80 23.78 -12.20
C LYS A 65 -1.82 24.95 -12.06
N GLY A 66 -0.75 24.91 -12.82
CA GLY A 66 0.24 25.99 -12.83
C GLY A 66 1.20 25.97 -11.65
N VAL A 67 1.14 24.94 -10.80
CA VAL A 67 2.06 24.78 -9.68
C VAL A 67 2.77 23.44 -9.78
N ARG A 68 3.96 23.37 -9.21
CA ARG A 68 4.72 22.14 -9.16
C ARG A 68 4.17 21.27 -8.03
N SER A 69 4.00 19.99 -8.29
CA SER A 69 3.56 19.06 -7.25
C SER A 69 4.69 18.84 -6.24
N VAL A 70 4.37 18.97 -4.95
CA VAL A 70 5.31 18.76 -3.86
C VAL A 70 4.66 17.84 -2.84
N ALA A 71 5.40 16.87 -2.33
CA ALA A 71 4.93 15.97 -1.30
C ALA A 71 5.87 15.96 -0.12
N SER A 72 5.30 15.93 1.09
CA SER A 72 6.02 15.67 2.32
C SER A 72 5.51 14.35 2.88
N ILE A 73 6.40 13.45 3.22
CA ILE A 73 6.04 12.13 3.73
C ILE A 73 6.76 11.86 5.04
N GLY A 74 6.03 11.26 5.97
CA GLY A 74 6.58 10.76 7.21
C GLY A 74 6.42 9.26 7.29
N LEU A 75 7.48 8.56 7.61
CA LEU A 75 7.47 7.11 7.78
C LEU A 75 7.88 6.75 9.20
N ASP A 76 7.24 5.71 9.71
CA ASP A 76 7.64 5.06 10.96
C ASP A 76 8.28 3.74 10.60
N ILE A 77 9.56 3.59 10.90
CA ILE A 77 10.32 2.37 10.64
C ILE A 77 10.84 1.86 11.97
N SER A 78 10.24 0.77 12.45
CA SER A 78 10.63 0.14 13.72
C SER A 78 10.59 1.10 14.91
N GLY A 79 9.59 1.97 14.96
CA GLY A 79 9.40 2.94 16.02
C GLY A 79 10.17 4.25 15.83
N GLN A 80 10.97 4.36 14.77
CA GLN A 80 11.75 5.54 14.46
C GLN A 80 11.06 6.35 13.35
N LYS A 81 10.95 7.66 13.53
CA LYS A 81 10.27 8.54 12.60
C LYS A 81 11.26 9.18 11.62
N PHE A 82 10.91 9.15 10.34
CA PHE A 82 11.69 9.76 9.27
C PHE A 82 10.78 10.63 8.42
N GLU A 83 11.32 11.75 7.95
CA GLU A 83 10.57 12.67 7.10
C GLU A 83 11.40 13.08 5.88
N ALA A 84 10.73 13.28 4.76
CA ALA A 84 11.35 13.81 3.56
C ALA A 84 10.31 14.53 2.72
N ALA A 85 10.80 15.39 1.84
CA ALA A 85 9.95 16.10 0.88
C ALA A 85 10.61 16.07 -0.49
N ALA A 86 9.77 16.05 -1.52
CA ALA A 86 10.25 16.08 -2.90
C ALA A 86 9.20 16.70 -3.80
N SER A 87 9.67 17.20 -4.93
CA SER A 87 8.78 17.67 -6.00
C SER A 87 8.80 16.66 -7.14
N GLY A 88 7.75 16.66 -7.94
CA GLY A 88 7.61 15.73 -9.05
C GLY A 88 6.68 16.26 -10.13
N ASN A 89 6.46 15.46 -11.16
CA ASN A 89 5.62 15.80 -12.29
C ASN A 89 4.12 15.67 -11.98
N GLY A 90 3.77 15.13 -10.84
CA GLY A 90 2.42 14.99 -10.37
C GLY A 90 2.44 14.56 -8.91
N PRO A 91 1.25 14.45 -8.26
CA PRO A 91 1.20 14.16 -6.82
C PRO A 91 1.75 12.79 -6.46
N VAL A 92 1.49 11.76 -7.27
CA VAL A 92 2.02 10.41 -7.01
C VAL A 92 3.54 10.38 -7.20
N ASP A 93 4.03 10.98 -8.28
CA ASP A 93 5.47 11.05 -8.56
C ASP A 93 6.22 11.78 -7.44
N ALA A 94 5.67 12.90 -6.97
CA ALA A 94 6.26 13.66 -5.88
C ALA A 94 6.30 12.84 -4.59
N ALA A 95 5.21 12.15 -4.26
CA ALA A 95 5.12 11.33 -3.06
C ALA A 95 6.11 10.16 -3.09
N ILE A 96 6.22 9.47 -4.23
CA ILE A 96 7.16 8.36 -4.39
C ILE A 96 8.61 8.84 -4.31
N LYS A 97 8.92 9.99 -4.91
CA LYS A 97 10.26 10.56 -4.81
C LYS A 97 10.63 10.92 -3.37
N ALA A 98 9.68 11.45 -2.61
CA ALA A 98 9.88 11.75 -1.19
C ALA A 98 10.15 10.45 -0.41
N LEU A 99 9.38 9.40 -0.68
CA LEU A 99 9.55 8.11 -0.04
C LEU A 99 10.93 7.51 -0.35
N LYS A 100 11.39 7.61 -1.59
CA LYS A 100 12.70 7.10 -2.00
C LYS A 100 13.87 7.81 -1.30
N LYS A 101 13.69 9.05 -0.88
CA LYS A 101 14.70 9.76 -0.09
C LYS A 101 14.91 9.14 1.27
N ILE A 102 13.87 8.57 1.86
CA ILE A 102 13.94 7.88 3.15
C ILE A 102 14.44 6.45 2.96
N ILE A 103 13.84 5.74 2.01
CA ILE A 103 14.21 4.36 1.68
C ILE A 103 15.29 4.42 0.61
N MET A 104 16.54 4.37 1.02
CA MET A 104 17.68 4.56 0.14
C MET A 104 18.10 3.28 -0.58
N LYS A 105 17.12 2.63 -1.21
CA LYS A 105 17.34 1.40 -1.99
C LYS A 105 16.96 1.66 -3.44
N GLN A 106 17.72 1.04 -4.36
CA GLN A 106 17.44 1.17 -5.78
C GLN A 106 16.30 0.24 -6.16
N MET A 107 15.14 0.84 -6.37
CA MET A 107 13.91 0.14 -6.73
C MET A 107 13.42 0.68 -8.07
N THR A 108 12.94 -0.21 -8.92
CA THR A 108 12.39 0.18 -10.22
C THR A 108 10.91 -0.17 -10.24
N LEU A 109 10.08 0.85 -10.44
CA LEU A 109 8.64 0.65 -10.63
C LEU A 109 8.41 0.08 -12.02
N LYS A 110 7.95 -1.17 -12.11
CA LYS A 110 7.70 -1.86 -13.38
C LYS A 110 6.27 -1.70 -13.86
N GLU A 111 5.32 -1.78 -12.93
CA GLU A 111 3.91 -1.66 -13.27
C GLU A 111 3.19 -0.87 -12.20
N PHE A 112 2.21 -0.10 -12.65
CA PHE A 112 1.38 0.72 -11.78
C PHE A 112 -0.02 0.74 -12.37
N THR A 113 -0.97 0.16 -11.67
CA THR A 113 -2.35 0.08 -12.12
C THR A 113 -3.28 0.66 -11.06
N ILE A 114 -4.12 1.59 -11.48
CA ILE A 114 -5.13 2.19 -10.61
C ILE A 114 -6.49 1.68 -11.06
N GLN A 115 -7.25 1.14 -10.11
CA GLN A 115 -8.65 0.80 -10.30
C GLN A 115 -9.48 1.70 -9.42
N ALA A 116 -10.25 2.57 -10.03
CA ALA A 116 -11.21 3.39 -9.32
C ALA A 116 -12.59 2.77 -9.49
N ILE A 117 -13.23 2.39 -8.39
CA ILE A 117 -14.60 1.90 -8.43
C ILE A 117 -15.48 3.08 -8.04
N SER A 118 -16.18 3.61 -9.04
CA SER A 118 -16.97 4.83 -8.88
C SER A 118 -18.44 4.47 -8.62
N LYS A 119 -18.79 4.31 -7.34
CA LYS A 119 -20.19 4.05 -6.95
C LYS A 119 -20.53 4.84 -5.67
N GLY A 120 -20.64 6.15 -5.80
CA GLY A 120 -21.04 7.01 -4.69
C GLY A 120 -19.85 7.62 -3.93
N SER A 121 -20.12 8.15 -2.75
CA SER A 121 -19.15 8.91 -1.97
C SER A 121 -18.12 8.05 -1.22
N ASP A 122 -18.33 6.73 -1.18
CA ASP A 122 -17.44 5.78 -0.49
C ASP A 122 -16.49 5.06 -1.47
N ASP A 123 -16.20 5.68 -2.59
CA ASP A 123 -15.35 5.11 -3.61
C ASP A 123 -13.92 4.92 -3.08
N VAL A 124 -13.45 3.68 -3.16
CA VAL A 124 -12.08 3.34 -2.77
C VAL A 124 -11.25 3.12 -4.02
N GLY A 125 -10.20 3.89 -4.17
CA GLY A 125 -9.21 3.66 -5.21
C GLY A 125 -8.31 2.50 -4.81
N LYS A 126 -8.15 1.55 -5.71
CA LYS A 126 -7.26 0.40 -5.52
C LYS A 126 -6.05 0.56 -6.42
N VAL A 127 -4.88 0.40 -5.84
CA VAL A 127 -3.62 0.54 -6.57
C VAL A 127 -2.83 -0.76 -6.47
N HIS A 128 -2.41 -1.26 -7.62
CA HIS A 128 -1.51 -2.40 -7.72
C HIS A 128 -0.18 -1.93 -8.29
N MET A 129 0.90 -2.33 -7.66
CA MET A 129 2.24 -2.01 -8.11
C MET A 129 3.10 -3.25 -8.25
N GLN A 130 4.02 -3.19 -9.19
CA GLN A 130 5.07 -4.17 -9.33
C GLN A 130 6.41 -3.43 -9.28
N VAL A 131 7.22 -3.77 -8.31
CA VAL A 131 8.52 -3.13 -8.08
C VAL A 131 9.61 -4.19 -8.17
N GLU A 132 10.66 -3.87 -8.92
CA GLU A 132 11.86 -4.70 -9.00
C GLU A 132 12.91 -4.19 -8.02
N TYR A 133 13.42 -5.11 -7.20
CA TYR A 133 14.49 -4.84 -6.28
C TYR A 133 15.41 -6.06 -6.22
N ASP A 134 16.70 -5.82 -6.44
CA ASP A 134 17.75 -6.86 -6.38
C ASP A 134 17.42 -8.06 -7.26
N GLY A 135 16.91 -7.82 -8.46
CA GLY A 135 16.61 -8.85 -9.45
C GLY A 135 15.29 -9.60 -9.23
N SER A 136 14.57 -9.29 -8.17
CA SER A 136 13.28 -9.91 -7.86
C SER A 136 12.14 -8.93 -8.01
N LEU A 137 10.97 -9.45 -8.37
CA LEU A 137 9.76 -8.66 -8.51
C LEU A 137 8.89 -8.80 -7.27
N TYR A 138 8.40 -7.67 -6.78
CA TYR A 138 7.52 -7.62 -5.61
C TYR A 138 6.23 -6.92 -5.99
N TYR A 139 5.11 -7.48 -5.54
CA TYR A 139 3.79 -6.93 -5.79
C TYR A 139 3.28 -6.22 -4.56
N GLY A 140 2.77 -5.02 -4.74
CA GLY A 140 2.19 -4.23 -3.66
C GLY A 140 0.78 -3.81 -3.99
N PHE A 141 -0.01 -3.63 -2.96
CA PHE A 141 -1.41 -3.25 -3.06
C PHE A 141 -1.72 -2.18 -2.02
N GLY A 142 -2.47 -1.18 -2.43
CA GLY A 142 -2.99 -0.15 -1.55
C GLY A 142 -4.43 0.19 -1.91
N ALA A 143 -5.22 0.55 -0.91
CA ALA A 143 -6.59 0.95 -1.12
C ALA A 143 -6.93 2.11 -0.18
N ASN A 144 -7.44 3.18 -0.76
CA ASN A 144 -7.79 4.38 -0.01
C ASN A 144 -8.73 5.23 -0.87
N THR A 145 -9.54 6.07 -0.24
CA THR A 145 -10.35 7.03 -0.96
C THR A 145 -9.48 8.07 -1.67
N ASP A 146 -8.29 8.32 -1.14
CA ASP A 146 -7.27 9.16 -1.79
C ASP A 146 -6.31 8.26 -2.57
N ILE A 147 -6.30 8.43 -3.89
CA ILE A 147 -5.46 7.64 -4.81
C ILE A 147 -3.97 7.84 -4.53
N VAL A 148 -3.55 9.04 -4.14
CA VAL A 148 -2.14 9.30 -3.84
C VAL A 148 -1.71 8.49 -2.61
N THR A 149 -2.53 8.50 -1.57
CA THR A 149 -2.30 7.70 -0.36
C THR A 149 -2.27 6.21 -0.70
N ALA A 150 -3.23 5.75 -1.50
CA ALA A 150 -3.28 4.35 -1.94
C ALA A 150 -2.01 3.95 -2.69
N SER A 151 -1.49 4.84 -3.55
CA SER A 151 -0.27 4.58 -4.31
C SER A 151 0.96 4.47 -3.39
N VAL A 152 1.07 5.35 -2.41
CA VAL A 152 2.15 5.29 -1.42
C VAL A 152 2.06 4.02 -0.58
N GLU A 153 0.86 3.65 -0.17
CA GLU A 153 0.64 2.43 0.61
C GLU A 153 1.01 1.17 -0.20
N ALA A 154 0.69 1.15 -1.50
CA ALA A 154 1.08 0.04 -2.38
C ALA A 154 2.60 -0.06 -2.48
N TYR A 155 3.29 1.06 -2.60
CA TYR A 155 4.74 1.10 -2.67
C TYR A 155 5.36 0.60 -1.35
N ILE A 156 4.82 1.05 -0.22
CA ILE A 156 5.27 0.61 1.10
C ILE A 156 5.03 -0.90 1.27
N ASP A 157 3.92 -1.40 0.76
CA ASP A 157 3.63 -2.84 0.80
C ASP A 157 4.71 -3.64 0.05
N CYS A 158 5.16 -3.17 -1.10
CA CYS A 158 6.30 -3.77 -1.80
C CYS A 158 7.57 -3.76 -0.95
N ILE A 159 7.85 -2.60 -0.33
CA ILE A 159 9.06 -2.44 0.51
C ILE A 159 9.02 -3.43 1.68
N ASN A 160 7.89 -3.58 2.32
CA ASN A 160 7.75 -4.51 3.45
C ASN A 160 7.98 -5.96 3.03
N LYS A 161 7.63 -6.30 1.80
CA LYS A 161 7.83 -7.66 1.28
C LYS A 161 9.29 -7.99 1.10
N PHE A 162 10.09 -7.09 0.54
CA PHE A 162 11.51 -7.39 0.38
C PHE A 162 12.35 -7.11 1.63
N LYS A 163 11.81 -6.39 2.62
CA LYS A 163 12.47 -6.24 3.91
C LYS A 163 12.35 -7.49 4.78
N ASN A 164 11.30 -8.27 4.56
CA ASN A 164 11.03 -9.46 5.35
C ASN A 164 11.67 -10.74 4.76
N GLU A 165 12.47 -10.61 3.73
CA GLU A 165 13.22 -11.72 3.14
C GLU A 165 14.62 -11.87 3.72
#